data_4b66a02e636399089466df02f03ea730
#
_entry.id   4b66a02e636399089466df02f03ea730
#
_cell.length_a   1.000
_cell.length_b   1.000
_cell.length_c   1.000
_cell.angle_alpha   90.00
_cell.angle_beta   90.00
_cell.angle_gamma   90.00
#
_symmetry.space_group_name_H-M   'P 1'
#
loop_
_entity.id
_entity.type
_entity.pdbx_description
1 polymer ?
#
loop_
_entity_poly.entity_id
_entity_poly.type
_entity_poly.pdbx_seq_one_letter_code
_entity_poly.pdbx_strand_id
1 'polypeptide(L)'
;MVKFIRSALVLLFGITCLAGIAAATEYQTLTLNKHVVIDDKGFGYEALRLLVPKGWHFKGGVSWNYNKMPPEASIAFTIASPDGGSVLRQFPHMNLFWSQDPSMQLSYSQLGVGIQQPLGAIQFLKDFFIPRFCSDVSNLKVVETQNLPQLAQQTRDLTQLQLNLFGQISPFQFQFEVRAEAGRLKMEYVQGGKKIIEDVTVAINYVICYLPNMYGGITRGITWIPTVTSFKAPAHEFNDRIRIFKIIADSRKDNPVWAENCIKLSATVTRDQLRQQRAIFNRMQQISKTQSEISDMIMDSYQKRSQAYDRIFDNYSEAIRGVDSYVDPINDRKIELPTGYDNAWTNGSDYIISDDAGFNPNIGSTQNWERMNRQR
;
A
#
# COMPACT_ATOMS: atom_id res chain seq x y z
N MET A 1 5.72 18.00 -29.61
CA MET A 1 4.65 18.06 -28.61
C MET A 1 5.05 17.21 -27.40
N VAL A 2 6.20 17.48 -26.77
CA VAL A 2 6.84 16.65 -25.70
C VAL A 2 7.40 17.58 -24.61
N LYS A 3 6.66 18.61 -24.19
CA LYS A 3 7.17 19.57 -23.18
C LYS A 3 6.33 19.71 -21.90
N PHE A 4 5.34 18.85 -21.64
CA PHE A 4 4.42 19.04 -20.50
C PHE A 4 4.21 17.82 -19.58
N ILE A 5 5.17 16.90 -19.48
CA ILE A 5 5.13 15.87 -18.42
C ILE A 5 6.28 16.15 -17.45
N ARG A 6 6.26 17.29 -16.79
CA ARG A 6 7.10 17.61 -15.64
C ARG A 6 6.22 18.09 -14.49
N SER A 7 5.42 17.20 -13.94
CA SER A 7 4.80 17.42 -12.63
C SER A 7 4.63 16.09 -11.97
N ALA A 8 5.73 15.61 -11.41
CA ALA A 8 5.76 14.57 -10.44
C ALA A 8 4.85 14.93 -9.25
N LEU A 9 4.30 13.93 -8.64
CA LEU A 9 3.54 13.98 -7.39
C LEU A 9 4.40 14.63 -6.28
N VAL A 10 4.43 15.97 -6.22
CA VAL A 10 5.03 16.69 -5.11
C VAL A 10 3.99 16.74 -4.00
N LEU A 11 4.16 15.90 -2.99
CA LEU A 11 3.48 16.00 -1.71
C LEU A 11 3.93 17.32 -1.03
N LEU A 12 3.25 18.43 -1.33
CA LEU A 12 3.48 19.70 -0.65
C LEU A 12 2.80 19.67 0.72
N PHE A 13 3.60 19.47 1.77
CA PHE A 13 3.18 19.75 3.14
C PHE A 13 3.06 21.27 3.32
N GLY A 14 1.86 21.78 3.18
CA GLY A 14 1.55 23.16 3.55
C GLY A 14 1.58 23.32 5.08
N ILE A 15 2.72 23.72 5.65
CA ILE A 15 2.82 24.14 7.03
C ILE A 15 2.90 25.67 7.05
N THR A 16 1.87 26.32 7.54
CA THR A 16 1.92 27.74 7.94
C THR A 16 2.77 27.85 9.22
N CYS A 17 4.02 28.31 9.08
CA CYS A 17 4.86 28.69 10.21
C CYS A 17 4.47 30.07 10.72
N LEU A 18 4.02 30.14 11.96
CA LEU A 18 4.04 31.37 12.78
C LEU A 18 5.49 31.68 13.16
N ALA A 19 5.94 32.86 12.80
CA ALA A 19 7.26 33.39 13.19
C ALA A 19 7.31 33.68 14.68
N GLY A 20 8.37 33.24 15.35
CA GLY A 20 8.67 33.61 16.72
C GLY A 20 10.02 33.11 17.19
N ILE A 21 10.93 34.05 17.42
CA ILE A 21 12.16 34.01 18.22
C ILE A 21 13.38 33.39 17.56
N ALA A 22 14.35 34.26 17.19
CA ALA A 22 15.71 33.93 16.79
C ALA A 22 16.50 33.46 18.02
N ALA A 23 16.60 32.15 18.20
CA ALA A 23 17.69 31.54 18.98
C ALA A 23 18.82 31.22 17.98
N ALA A 24 20.06 31.41 18.36
CA ALA A 24 21.24 31.11 17.57
C ALA A 24 21.13 29.67 17.02
N THR A 25 20.89 29.55 15.74
CA THR A 25 20.66 28.25 15.10
C THR A 25 22.04 27.65 14.86
N GLU A 26 22.40 26.68 15.66
CA GLU A 26 23.51 25.76 15.34
C GLU A 26 23.19 25.09 14.00
N TYR A 27 23.95 25.45 12.95
CA TYR A 27 23.76 24.91 11.61
C TYR A 27 24.16 23.44 11.61
N GLN A 28 23.20 22.55 11.72
CA GLN A 28 23.44 21.11 11.51
C GLN A 28 23.54 20.83 10.02
N THR A 29 24.71 20.38 9.58
CA THR A 29 24.91 19.95 8.19
C THR A 29 24.27 18.59 7.98
N LEU A 30 23.27 18.51 7.08
CA LEU A 30 22.63 17.26 6.68
C LEU A 30 23.20 16.79 5.34
N THR A 31 23.93 15.69 5.36
CA THR A 31 24.41 15.03 4.13
C THR A 31 23.34 14.10 3.59
N LEU A 32 22.99 14.24 2.32
CA LEU A 32 21.97 13.46 1.64
C LEU A 32 22.58 12.61 0.54
N ASN A 33 22.16 11.36 0.45
CA ASN A 33 22.52 10.44 -0.63
C ASN A 33 21.32 10.22 -1.55
N LYS A 34 21.55 10.19 -2.85
CA LYS A 34 20.54 9.80 -3.83
C LYS A 34 20.28 8.30 -3.70
N HIS A 35 19.03 7.94 -3.45
CA HIS A 35 18.56 6.57 -3.47
C HIS A 35 17.66 6.36 -4.69
N VAL A 36 17.91 5.30 -5.45
CA VAL A 36 17.15 4.92 -6.66
C VAL A 36 16.44 3.60 -6.39
N VAL A 37 15.14 3.60 -6.58
CA VAL A 37 14.32 2.39 -6.48
C VAL A 37 14.15 1.80 -7.87
N ILE A 38 14.70 0.61 -8.06
CA ILE A 38 14.59 -0.15 -9.32
C ILE A 38 13.43 -1.13 -9.22
N ASP A 39 12.72 -1.31 -10.31
CA ASP A 39 11.66 -2.32 -10.44
C ASP A 39 12.26 -3.63 -10.96
N ASP A 40 13.00 -4.33 -10.10
CA ASP A 40 13.74 -5.54 -10.47
C ASP A 40 12.84 -6.71 -10.90
N LYS A 41 11.58 -6.71 -10.43
CA LYS A 41 10.62 -7.80 -10.69
C LYS A 41 9.61 -7.49 -11.81
N GLY A 42 9.69 -6.31 -12.38
CA GLY A 42 8.81 -5.86 -13.45
C GLY A 42 9.59 -5.37 -14.66
N PHE A 43 9.68 -4.05 -14.83
CA PHE A 43 10.29 -3.47 -16.04
C PHE A 43 11.82 -3.39 -16.02
N GLY A 44 12.49 -3.67 -14.90
CA GLY A 44 13.95 -3.73 -14.81
C GLY A 44 14.66 -2.36 -14.76
N TYR A 45 13.94 -1.26 -14.57
CA TYR A 45 14.53 0.09 -14.51
C TYR A 45 13.93 0.94 -13.39
N GLU A 46 14.46 2.14 -13.21
CA GLU A 46 14.08 3.07 -12.16
C GLU A 46 12.56 3.34 -12.14
N ALA A 47 11.93 3.10 -10.98
CA ALA A 47 10.55 3.48 -10.72
C ALA A 47 10.45 4.88 -10.07
N LEU A 48 11.34 5.15 -9.12
CA LEU A 48 11.47 6.47 -8.50
C LEU A 48 12.88 6.68 -7.93
N ARG A 49 13.19 7.93 -7.58
CA ARG A 49 14.38 8.32 -6.81
C ARG A 49 14.01 9.33 -5.75
N LEU A 50 14.79 9.35 -4.68
CA LEU A 50 14.66 10.34 -3.60
C LEU A 50 16.01 10.53 -2.88
N LEU A 51 16.10 11.56 -2.04
CA LEU A 51 17.26 11.79 -1.20
C LEU A 51 17.03 11.19 0.19
N VAL A 52 18.00 10.44 0.66
CA VAL A 52 17.98 9.80 1.99
C VAL A 52 19.16 10.34 2.79
N PRO A 53 18.99 10.75 4.05
CA PRO A 53 20.10 11.20 4.88
C PRO A 53 21.17 10.12 5.01
N LYS A 54 22.43 10.53 5.00
CA LYS A 54 23.56 9.61 5.18
C LYS A 54 23.43 8.89 6.52
N GLY A 55 23.56 7.54 6.47
CA GLY A 55 23.42 6.69 7.66
C GLY A 55 21.99 6.27 7.98
N TRP A 56 20.96 6.79 7.26
CA TRP A 56 19.60 6.29 7.39
C TRP A 56 19.42 5.04 6.54
N HIS A 57 18.56 4.15 7.01
CA HIS A 57 18.29 2.86 6.38
C HIS A 57 17.05 2.94 5.51
N PHE A 58 17.20 2.62 4.23
CA PHE A 58 16.08 2.45 3.31
C PHE A 58 15.77 0.96 3.18
N LYS A 59 14.48 0.59 3.34
CA LYS A 59 13.99 -0.78 3.12
C LYS A 59 12.68 -0.72 2.32
N GLY A 60 12.55 -1.56 1.30
CA GLY A 60 11.37 -1.64 0.46
C GLY A 60 11.70 -1.41 -1.02
N GLY A 61 10.68 -1.15 -1.82
CA GLY A 61 10.83 -0.97 -3.26
C GLY A 61 9.53 -1.17 -4.02
N VAL A 62 9.63 -1.69 -5.23
CA VAL A 62 8.49 -2.06 -6.06
C VAL A 62 8.13 -3.52 -5.81
N SER A 63 6.86 -3.78 -5.60
CA SER A 63 6.30 -5.13 -5.55
C SER A 63 5.20 -5.29 -6.59
N TRP A 64 5.13 -6.48 -7.19
CA TRP A 64 4.11 -6.81 -8.17
C TRP A 64 3.18 -7.89 -7.62
N ASN A 65 1.88 -7.62 -7.69
CA ASN A 65 0.87 -8.64 -7.46
C ASN A 65 0.40 -9.22 -8.80
N TYR A 66 1.02 -10.32 -9.21
CA TYR A 66 0.68 -11.03 -10.44
C TYR A 66 -0.58 -11.90 -10.32
N ASN A 67 -1.11 -12.07 -9.11
CA ASN A 67 -2.37 -12.79 -8.89
C ASN A 67 -3.59 -11.89 -9.15
N LYS A 68 -3.38 -10.58 -9.22
CA LYS A 68 -4.41 -9.64 -9.67
C LYS A 68 -4.48 -9.59 -11.19
N MET A 69 -5.65 -9.27 -11.66
CA MET A 69 -5.91 -9.11 -13.08
C MET A 69 -6.60 -7.75 -13.33
N PRO A 70 -5.91 -6.77 -13.92
CA PRO A 70 -4.52 -6.78 -14.40
C PRO A 70 -3.48 -6.83 -13.27
N PRO A 71 -2.24 -7.28 -13.54
CA PRO A 71 -1.15 -7.23 -12.57
C PRO A 71 -0.93 -5.81 -12.05
N GLU A 72 -0.74 -5.69 -10.76
CA GLU A 72 -0.63 -4.40 -10.08
C GLU A 72 0.76 -4.21 -9.47
N ALA A 73 1.42 -3.10 -9.84
CA ALA A 73 2.65 -2.67 -9.20
C ALA A 73 2.35 -1.75 -8.01
N SER A 74 3.00 -1.97 -6.90
CA SER A 74 2.91 -1.12 -5.72
C SER A 74 4.28 -0.71 -5.23
N ILE A 75 4.43 0.54 -4.81
CA ILE A 75 5.65 1.07 -4.22
C ILE A 75 5.43 1.22 -2.72
N ALA A 76 6.24 0.50 -1.93
CA ALA A 76 6.23 0.61 -0.48
C ALA A 76 7.67 0.66 0.05
N PHE A 77 7.94 1.55 0.99
CA PHE A 77 9.25 1.64 1.60
C PHE A 77 9.19 2.28 2.99
N THR A 78 10.23 2.02 3.74
CA THR A 78 10.51 2.63 5.04
C THR A 78 11.90 3.25 5.01
N ILE A 79 12.02 4.47 5.53
CA ILE A 79 13.29 5.15 5.74
C ILE A 79 13.40 5.44 7.22
N ALA A 80 14.39 4.82 7.89
CA ALA A 80 14.55 4.89 9.32
C ALA A 80 15.88 5.58 9.70
N SER A 81 15.88 6.38 10.76
CA SER A 81 17.10 6.91 11.36
C SER A 81 18.00 5.77 11.90
N PRO A 82 19.31 5.99 12.09
CA PRO A 82 20.24 4.95 12.55
C PRO A 82 19.85 4.30 13.88
N ASP A 83 19.19 5.06 14.74
CA ASP A 83 18.65 4.60 16.03
C ASP A 83 17.25 3.98 15.93
N GLY A 84 16.65 3.97 14.73
CA GLY A 84 15.30 3.48 14.49
C GLY A 84 14.18 4.34 15.11
N GLY A 85 14.54 5.44 15.79
CA GLY A 85 13.57 6.29 16.49
C GLY A 85 12.69 7.12 15.57
N SER A 86 13.22 7.51 14.42
CA SER A 86 12.50 8.32 13.42
C SER A 86 12.28 7.52 12.15
N VAL A 87 11.04 7.41 11.70
CA VAL A 87 10.67 6.55 10.58
C VAL A 87 9.71 7.27 9.64
N LEU A 88 10.07 7.35 8.36
CA LEU A 88 9.13 7.66 7.27
C LEU A 88 8.72 6.36 6.59
N ARG A 89 7.43 6.18 6.37
CA ARG A 89 6.88 5.00 5.72
C ARG A 89 5.93 5.38 4.59
N GLN A 90 6.20 4.88 3.41
CA GLN A 90 5.24 4.84 2.31
C GLN A 90 4.57 3.48 2.34
N PHE A 91 3.27 3.47 2.60
CA PHE A 91 2.48 2.24 2.54
C PHE A 91 2.17 1.90 1.08
N PRO A 92 2.04 0.60 0.76
CA PRO A 92 1.55 0.22 -0.55
C PRO A 92 0.11 0.75 -0.71
N HIS A 93 -0.28 1.13 -1.92
CA HIS A 93 -1.65 1.54 -2.17
C HIS A 93 -2.59 0.32 -2.15
N MET A 94 -3.83 0.57 -1.76
CA MET A 94 -4.89 -0.44 -1.77
C MET A 94 -5.85 -0.13 -2.92
N ASN A 95 -6.17 -1.13 -3.74
CA ASN A 95 -7.18 -1.00 -4.77
C ASN A 95 -8.49 -1.62 -4.27
N LEU A 96 -9.49 -0.77 -4.06
CA LEU A 96 -10.76 -1.12 -3.45
C LEU A 96 -11.92 -0.81 -4.40
N PHE A 97 -12.97 -1.61 -4.32
CA PHE A 97 -14.18 -1.45 -5.12
C PHE A 97 -15.43 -1.49 -4.25
N TRP A 98 -16.44 -0.77 -4.68
CA TRP A 98 -17.78 -0.82 -4.11
C TRP A 98 -18.86 -0.59 -5.14
N SER A 99 -19.95 -1.31 -5.01
CA SER A 99 -21.20 -1.10 -5.73
C SER A 99 -22.37 -1.51 -4.84
N GLN A 100 -23.55 -0.96 -5.06
CA GLN A 100 -24.77 -1.47 -4.46
C GLN A 100 -25.24 -2.78 -5.10
N ASP A 101 -24.73 -3.13 -6.27
CA ASP A 101 -25.02 -4.38 -6.98
C ASP A 101 -24.08 -5.50 -6.50
N PRO A 102 -24.60 -6.53 -5.81
CA PRO A 102 -23.79 -7.65 -5.31
C PRO A 102 -23.08 -8.42 -6.43
N SER A 103 -23.65 -8.48 -7.63
CA SER A 103 -23.05 -9.19 -8.76
C SER A 103 -21.79 -8.49 -9.25
N MET A 104 -21.76 -7.15 -9.21
CA MET A 104 -20.56 -6.37 -9.49
C MET A 104 -19.51 -6.56 -8.42
N GLN A 105 -19.90 -6.54 -7.13
CA GLN A 105 -18.95 -6.80 -6.04
C GLN A 105 -18.31 -8.18 -6.20
N LEU A 106 -19.11 -9.21 -6.50
CA LEU A 106 -18.63 -10.56 -6.76
C LEU A 106 -17.62 -10.59 -7.92
N SER A 107 -17.95 -9.94 -9.03
CA SER A 107 -17.08 -9.91 -10.23
C SER A 107 -15.74 -9.25 -9.93
N TYR A 108 -15.72 -8.13 -9.23
CA TYR A 108 -14.48 -7.44 -8.85
C TYR A 108 -13.67 -8.22 -7.81
N SER A 109 -14.34 -8.85 -6.85
CA SER A 109 -13.72 -9.76 -5.88
C SER A 109 -12.99 -10.91 -6.58
N GLN A 110 -13.59 -11.48 -7.62
CA GLN A 110 -12.97 -12.53 -8.44
C GLN A 110 -11.71 -12.06 -9.21
N LEU A 111 -11.60 -10.76 -9.49
CA LEU A 111 -10.40 -10.15 -10.10
C LEU A 111 -9.32 -9.79 -9.08
N GLY A 112 -9.50 -10.11 -7.81
CA GLY A 112 -8.54 -9.80 -6.79
C GLY A 112 -8.65 -8.37 -6.23
N VAL A 113 -9.78 -7.68 -6.39
CA VAL A 113 -10.02 -6.33 -5.86
C VAL A 113 -10.75 -6.40 -4.52
N GLY A 114 -10.26 -5.69 -3.51
CA GLY A 114 -10.89 -5.63 -2.18
C GLY A 114 -12.26 -4.96 -2.24
N ILE A 115 -13.26 -5.56 -1.61
CA ILE A 115 -14.62 -5.00 -1.56
C ILE A 115 -14.79 -4.22 -0.27
N GLN A 116 -14.88 -2.89 -0.38
CA GLN A 116 -15.01 -2.00 0.76
C GLN A 116 -15.78 -0.75 0.35
N GLN A 117 -16.76 -0.37 1.18
CA GLN A 117 -17.48 0.89 0.99
C GLN A 117 -16.52 2.08 1.08
N PRO A 118 -16.59 3.05 0.15
CA PRO A 118 -15.73 4.23 0.19
C PRO A 118 -15.87 5.01 1.49
N LEU A 119 -14.74 5.39 2.05
CA LEU A 119 -14.63 6.24 3.23
C LEU A 119 -13.99 7.58 2.82
N GLY A 120 -14.39 8.67 3.46
CA GLY A 120 -13.69 9.94 3.34
C GLY A 120 -12.28 9.87 3.94
N ALA A 121 -11.37 10.77 3.53
CA ALA A 121 -9.95 10.70 3.88
C ALA A 121 -9.69 10.61 5.39
N ILE A 122 -10.32 11.49 6.19
CA ILE A 122 -10.15 11.47 7.65
C ILE A 122 -10.82 10.25 8.28
N GLN A 123 -11.98 9.86 7.76
CA GLN A 123 -12.68 8.66 8.22
C GLN A 123 -11.86 7.40 7.93
N PHE A 124 -11.27 7.29 6.74
CA PHE A 124 -10.36 6.20 6.40
C PHE A 124 -9.20 6.09 7.39
N LEU A 125 -8.56 7.21 7.75
CA LEU A 125 -7.47 7.19 8.71
C LEU A 125 -7.93 6.71 10.09
N LYS A 126 -9.10 7.14 10.57
CA LYS A 126 -9.63 6.78 11.90
C LYS A 126 -10.18 5.37 11.98
N ASP A 127 -11.02 4.99 11.01
CA ASP A 127 -11.87 3.81 11.12
C ASP A 127 -11.28 2.60 10.40
N PHE A 128 -10.31 2.83 9.49
CA PHE A 128 -9.67 1.76 8.74
C PHE A 128 -8.17 1.64 9.04
N PHE A 129 -7.42 2.75 8.92
CA PHE A 129 -5.96 2.72 9.04
C PHE A 129 -5.50 2.48 10.48
N ILE A 130 -5.94 3.29 11.44
CA ILE A 130 -5.51 3.16 12.85
C ILE A 130 -5.78 1.76 13.40
N PRO A 131 -6.99 1.18 13.28
CA PRO A 131 -7.24 -0.15 13.83
C PRO A 131 -6.37 -1.26 13.24
N ARG A 132 -5.95 -1.12 11.97
CA ARG A 132 -5.16 -2.15 11.27
C ARG A 132 -3.65 -2.00 11.45
N PHE A 133 -3.16 -0.76 11.54
CA PHE A 133 -1.73 -0.48 11.47
C PHE A 133 -1.13 0.09 12.76
N CYS A 134 -1.97 0.36 13.77
CA CYS A 134 -1.57 0.88 15.07
C CYS A 134 -2.09 0.01 16.22
N SER A 135 -2.26 -1.28 16.01
CA SER A 135 -2.77 -2.21 17.04
C SER A 135 -1.76 -2.52 18.14
N ASP A 136 -0.47 -2.32 17.89
CA ASP A 136 0.66 -2.61 18.77
C ASP A 136 1.08 -1.45 19.67
N VAL A 137 0.31 -0.34 19.67
CA VAL A 137 0.61 0.85 20.45
C VAL A 137 -0.40 1.05 21.59
N SER A 138 0.05 1.69 22.68
CA SER A 138 -0.81 2.01 23.84
C SER A 138 -1.04 3.51 23.97
N ASN A 139 -2.14 3.89 24.63
CA ASN A 139 -2.51 5.29 24.90
C ASN A 139 -2.61 6.16 23.62
N LEU A 140 -3.07 5.59 22.51
CA LEU A 140 -3.21 6.33 21.26
C LEU A 140 -4.27 7.43 21.40
N LYS A 141 -3.87 8.64 21.04
CA LYS A 141 -4.73 9.84 20.97
C LYS A 141 -4.54 10.51 19.63
N VAL A 142 -5.62 10.75 18.92
CA VAL A 142 -5.64 11.64 17.76
C VAL A 142 -5.63 13.09 18.29
N VAL A 143 -4.57 13.84 17.97
CA VAL A 143 -4.38 15.22 18.46
C VAL A 143 -4.78 16.27 17.45
N GLU A 144 -4.72 15.93 16.15
CA GLU A 144 -5.05 16.87 15.08
C GLU A 144 -5.59 16.10 13.86
N THR A 145 -6.56 16.69 13.15
CA THR A 145 -6.98 16.23 11.84
C THR A 145 -7.13 17.44 10.91
N GLN A 146 -6.72 17.29 9.67
CA GLN A 146 -6.75 18.36 8.68
C GLN A 146 -7.12 17.81 7.31
N ASN A 147 -8.04 18.46 6.61
CA ASN A 147 -8.27 18.20 5.18
C ASN A 147 -7.19 18.92 4.36
N LEU A 148 -6.75 18.29 3.27
CA LEU A 148 -5.68 18.77 2.39
C LEU A 148 -6.23 19.01 0.97
N PRO A 149 -6.96 20.13 0.74
CA PRO A 149 -7.66 20.35 -0.53
C PRO A 149 -6.72 20.48 -1.73
N GLN A 150 -5.52 21.02 -1.55
CA GLN A 150 -4.52 21.13 -2.62
C GLN A 150 -4.02 19.74 -3.05
N LEU A 151 -3.72 18.86 -2.09
CA LEU A 151 -3.32 17.48 -2.38
C LEU A 151 -4.47 16.70 -3.02
N ALA A 152 -5.70 16.89 -2.58
CA ALA A 152 -6.87 16.30 -3.21
C ALA A 152 -7.02 16.73 -4.67
N GLN A 153 -6.85 18.03 -4.97
CA GLN A 153 -6.89 18.53 -6.34
C GLN A 153 -5.78 17.90 -7.20
N GLN A 154 -4.54 17.86 -6.74
CA GLN A 154 -3.43 17.24 -7.44
C GLN A 154 -3.69 15.75 -7.71
N THR A 155 -4.23 15.03 -6.72
CA THR A 155 -4.60 13.62 -6.84
C THR A 155 -5.66 13.42 -7.91
N ARG A 156 -6.69 14.28 -7.95
CA ARG A 156 -7.73 14.25 -8.96
C ARG A 156 -7.18 14.48 -10.37
N ASP A 157 -6.35 15.51 -10.54
CA ASP A 157 -5.79 15.86 -11.85
C ASP A 157 -4.88 14.76 -12.40
N LEU A 158 -4.06 14.16 -11.53
CA LEU A 158 -3.23 13.01 -11.89
C LEU A 158 -4.10 11.79 -12.28
N THR A 159 -5.14 11.49 -11.52
CA THR A 159 -6.05 10.38 -11.81
C THR A 159 -6.76 10.59 -13.15
N GLN A 160 -7.21 11.81 -13.44
CA GLN A 160 -7.80 12.14 -14.74
C GLN A 160 -6.83 11.94 -15.89
N LEU A 161 -5.56 12.35 -15.72
CA LEU A 161 -4.51 12.12 -16.71
C LEU A 161 -4.29 10.62 -16.95
N GLN A 162 -4.20 9.82 -15.89
CA GLN A 162 -4.02 8.38 -15.97
C GLN A 162 -5.19 7.69 -16.70
N LEU A 163 -6.43 8.08 -16.40
CA LEU A 163 -7.62 7.56 -17.08
C LEU A 163 -7.66 7.95 -18.56
N ASN A 164 -7.22 9.15 -18.91
CA ASN A 164 -7.12 9.57 -20.31
C ASN A 164 -6.12 8.69 -21.08
N LEU A 165 -4.95 8.41 -20.50
CA LEU A 165 -3.96 7.49 -21.08
C LEU A 165 -4.51 6.06 -21.19
N PHE A 166 -5.16 5.59 -20.15
CA PHE A 166 -5.80 4.27 -20.13
C PHE A 166 -6.87 4.16 -21.23
N GLY A 167 -7.71 5.18 -21.38
CA GLY A 167 -8.79 5.22 -22.37
C GLY A 167 -8.31 5.24 -23.83
N GLN A 168 -7.08 5.72 -24.11
CA GLN A 168 -6.47 5.65 -25.44
C GLN A 168 -6.15 4.21 -25.87
N ILE A 169 -5.83 3.34 -24.90
CA ILE A 169 -5.43 1.95 -25.16
C ILE A 169 -6.61 1.00 -25.04
N SER A 170 -7.45 1.22 -24.03
CA SER A 170 -8.66 0.47 -23.75
C SER A 170 -9.85 1.42 -23.75
N PRO A 171 -10.42 1.74 -24.93
CA PRO A 171 -11.53 2.67 -25.01
C PRO A 171 -12.73 2.11 -24.28
N PHE A 172 -13.15 2.83 -23.24
CA PHE A 172 -14.38 2.55 -22.52
C PHE A 172 -15.53 3.32 -23.14
N GLN A 173 -16.66 2.67 -23.26
CA GLN A 173 -17.93 3.30 -23.63
C GLN A 173 -18.70 3.83 -22.40
N PHE A 174 -17.99 4.04 -21.27
CA PHE A 174 -18.61 4.40 -20.00
C PHE A 174 -18.26 5.84 -19.61
N GLN A 175 -19.21 6.48 -18.94
CA GLN A 175 -18.96 7.77 -18.31
C GLN A 175 -18.23 7.54 -16.98
N PHE A 176 -17.19 8.34 -16.76
CA PHE A 176 -16.44 8.36 -15.51
C PHE A 176 -16.59 9.71 -14.83
N GLU A 177 -16.67 9.67 -13.52
CA GLU A 177 -16.48 10.84 -12.67
C GLU A 177 -15.26 10.58 -11.78
N VAL A 178 -14.34 11.54 -11.73
CA VAL A 178 -13.16 11.46 -10.86
C VAL A 178 -13.37 12.41 -9.69
N ARG A 179 -13.26 11.87 -8.48
CA ARG A 179 -13.19 12.62 -7.24
C ARG A 179 -11.90 12.27 -6.51
N ALA A 180 -11.46 13.17 -5.66
CA ALA A 180 -10.36 12.89 -4.75
C ALA A 180 -10.57 13.60 -3.42
N GLU A 181 -10.08 12.96 -2.37
CA GLU A 181 -9.96 13.54 -1.04
C GLU A 181 -8.54 13.32 -0.53
N ALA A 182 -8.09 14.23 0.31
CA ALA A 182 -6.85 14.04 1.03
C ALA A 182 -6.98 14.60 2.45
N GLY A 183 -6.33 13.92 3.37
CA GLY A 183 -6.38 14.29 4.77
C GLY A 183 -5.11 13.91 5.51
N ARG A 184 -4.91 14.60 6.60
CA ARG A 184 -3.80 14.39 7.53
C ARG A 184 -4.37 14.15 8.92
N LEU A 185 -3.74 13.23 9.64
CA LEU A 185 -4.05 12.93 11.03
C LEU A 185 -2.75 12.85 11.79
N LYS A 186 -2.67 13.61 12.89
CA LYS A 186 -1.55 13.56 13.84
C LYS A 186 -2.01 12.83 15.09
N MET A 187 -1.22 11.89 15.55
CA MET A 187 -1.52 11.10 16.73
C MET A 187 -0.31 11.02 17.68
N GLU A 188 -0.61 10.86 18.96
CA GLU A 188 0.35 10.58 20.01
C GLU A 188 0.04 9.22 20.63
N TYR A 189 1.08 8.46 20.93
CA TYR A 189 0.96 7.16 21.59
C TYR A 189 2.25 6.76 22.30
N VAL A 190 2.22 5.63 23.00
CA VAL A 190 3.41 5.04 23.63
C VAL A 190 3.77 3.77 22.91
N GLN A 191 5.02 3.68 22.45
CA GLN A 191 5.60 2.49 21.83
C GLN A 191 6.96 2.20 22.44
N GLY A 192 7.18 0.99 22.95
CA GLY A 192 8.43 0.61 23.61
C GLY A 192 8.78 1.52 24.81
N GLY A 193 7.78 1.99 25.55
CA GLY A 193 7.97 2.90 26.70
C GLY A 193 8.27 4.36 26.33
N LYS A 194 8.36 4.69 25.04
CA LYS A 194 8.65 6.05 24.56
C LYS A 194 7.37 6.71 24.03
N LYS A 195 7.19 8.01 24.32
CA LYS A 195 6.13 8.82 23.72
C LYS A 195 6.50 9.13 22.27
N ILE A 196 5.66 8.73 21.34
CA ILE A 196 5.83 8.91 19.91
C ILE A 196 4.75 9.87 19.40
N ILE A 197 5.13 10.70 18.44
CA ILE A 197 4.20 11.44 17.60
C ILE A 197 4.29 10.85 16.20
N GLU A 198 3.16 10.53 15.62
CA GLU A 198 3.05 10.10 14.24
C GLU A 198 2.08 10.99 13.46
N ASP A 199 2.50 11.35 12.26
CA ASP A 199 1.77 12.16 11.32
C ASP A 199 1.47 11.30 10.10
N VAL A 200 0.20 11.07 9.81
CA VAL A 200 -0.25 10.21 8.74
C VAL A 200 -1.02 11.03 7.73
N THR A 201 -0.62 10.97 6.49
CA THR A 201 -1.29 11.61 5.35
C THR A 201 -1.86 10.55 4.43
N VAL A 202 -3.09 10.74 4.00
CA VAL A 202 -3.72 9.91 2.96
C VAL A 202 -4.19 10.79 1.81
N ALA A 203 -3.98 10.31 0.60
CA ALA A 203 -4.64 10.80 -0.61
C ALA A 203 -5.47 9.65 -1.19
N ILE A 204 -6.75 9.91 -1.45
CA ILE A 204 -7.69 8.91 -1.98
C ILE A 204 -8.23 9.43 -3.30
N ASN A 205 -8.08 8.64 -4.36
CA ASN A 205 -8.78 8.87 -5.61
C ASN A 205 -9.99 7.94 -5.70
N TYR A 206 -11.09 8.46 -6.25
CA TYR A 206 -12.31 7.73 -6.53
C TYR A 206 -12.61 7.84 -8.02
N VAL A 207 -12.72 6.71 -8.68
CA VAL A 207 -13.19 6.61 -10.06
C VAL A 207 -14.59 6.00 -10.01
N ILE A 208 -15.57 6.83 -10.34
CA ILE A 208 -16.97 6.45 -10.32
C ILE A 208 -17.37 6.14 -11.76
N CYS A 209 -17.84 4.92 -12.01
CA CYS A 209 -18.32 4.47 -13.31
C CYS A 209 -19.81 4.16 -13.25
N TYR A 210 -20.49 4.43 -14.34
CA TYR A 210 -21.91 4.14 -14.53
C TYR A 210 -22.03 3.06 -15.60
N LEU A 211 -22.43 1.86 -15.17
CA LEU A 211 -22.46 0.66 -16.01
C LEU A 211 -23.90 0.19 -16.21
N PRO A 212 -24.28 -0.22 -17.44
CA PRO A 212 -25.58 -0.87 -17.66
C PRO A 212 -25.61 -2.20 -16.88
N ASN A 213 -26.73 -2.45 -16.19
CA ASN A 213 -26.96 -3.72 -15.50
C ASN A 213 -27.80 -4.68 -16.33
N MET A 214 -27.89 -5.94 -15.87
CA MET A 214 -28.63 -7.00 -16.57
C MET A 214 -30.15 -6.74 -16.66
N TYR A 215 -30.67 -5.81 -15.87
CA TYR A 215 -32.10 -5.47 -15.82
C TYR A 215 -32.46 -4.21 -16.65
N GLY A 216 -31.54 -3.75 -17.50
CA GLY A 216 -31.73 -2.57 -18.35
C GLY A 216 -31.59 -1.22 -17.62
N GLY A 217 -31.17 -1.22 -16.37
CA GLY A 217 -30.84 -0.01 -15.59
C GLY A 217 -29.37 0.33 -15.63
N ILE A 218 -28.99 1.39 -14.90
CA ILE A 218 -27.59 1.81 -14.70
C ILE A 218 -27.20 1.55 -13.26
N THR A 219 -26.07 0.87 -13.06
CA THR A 219 -25.48 0.63 -11.75
C THR A 219 -24.21 1.44 -11.59
N ARG A 220 -24.05 2.02 -10.41
CA ARG A 220 -22.88 2.81 -10.03
C ARG A 220 -21.82 1.89 -9.41
N GLY A 221 -20.62 1.88 -9.98
CA GLY A 221 -19.42 1.28 -9.41
C GLY A 221 -18.43 2.35 -8.98
N ILE A 222 -17.73 2.15 -7.88
CA ILE A 222 -16.71 3.05 -7.35
C ILE A 222 -15.43 2.25 -7.11
N THR A 223 -14.41 2.51 -7.92
CA THR A 223 -13.04 2.09 -7.60
C THR A 223 -12.37 3.21 -6.83
N TRP A 224 -11.73 2.89 -5.70
CA TRP A 224 -11.05 3.88 -4.90
C TRP A 224 -9.73 3.36 -4.34
N ILE A 225 -8.73 4.24 -4.31
CA ILE A 225 -7.35 3.87 -4.04
C ILE A 225 -6.77 4.84 -3.00
N PRO A 226 -6.72 4.46 -1.71
CA PRO A 226 -5.99 5.19 -0.70
C PRO A 226 -4.48 4.96 -0.85
N THR A 227 -3.74 6.05 -0.86
CA THR A 227 -2.28 6.09 -0.80
C THR A 227 -1.87 6.76 0.50
N VAL A 228 -1.18 6.03 1.38
CA VAL A 228 -0.85 6.49 2.72
C VAL A 228 0.65 6.66 2.89
N THR A 229 1.03 7.76 3.52
CA THR A 229 2.40 8.02 3.97
C THR A 229 2.34 8.38 5.44
N SER A 230 3.18 7.78 6.27
CA SER A 230 3.32 8.18 7.67
C SER A 230 4.74 8.61 8.01
N PHE A 231 4.79 9.43 9.03
CA PHE A 231 6.01 9.89 9.61
C PHE A 231 5.93 9.83 11.13
N LYS A 232 6.83 9.11 11.79
CA LYS A 232 6.89 9.04 13.25
C LYS A 232 8.26 9.35 13.79
N ALA A 233 8.28 9.97 14.98
CA ALA A 233 9.48 10.21 15.75
C ALA A 233 9.16 10.32 17.26
N PRO A 234 10.18 10.18 18.13
CA PRO A 234 10.02 10.52 19.55
C PRO A 234 9.46 11.94 19.72
N ALA A 235 8.54 12.11 20.66
CA ALA A 235 7.81 13.37 20.82
C ALA A 235 8.73 14.59 21.02
N HIS A 236 9.87 14.40 21.70
CA HIS A 236 10.83 15.49 21.96
C HIS A 236 11.67 15.86 20.74
N GLU A 237 11.78 14.99 19.73
CA GLU A 237 12.53 15.22 18.49
C GLU A 237 11.64 15.54 17.29
N PHE A 238 10.33 15.37 17.42
CA PHE A 238 9.41 15.40 16.29
C PHE A 238 9.52 16.68 15.45
N ASN A 239 9.61 17.84 16.09
CA ASN A 239 9.68 19.13 15.41
C ASN A 239 10.98 19.34 14.60
N ASP A 240 12.08 18.75 15.04
CA ASP A 240 13.34 18.80 14.29
C ASP A 240 13.35 17.79 13.16
N ARG A 241 12.84 16.61 13.41
CA ARG A 241 12.78 15.51 12.43
C ARG A 241 11.82 15.79 11.28
N ILE A 242 10.71 16.48 11.52
CA ILE A 242 9.72 16.78 10.47
C ILE A 242 10.34 17.56 9.29
N ARG A 243 11.36 18.40 9.54
CA ARG A 243 12.08 19.11 8.48
C ARG A 243 12.84 18.15 7.57
N ILE A 244 13.49 17.14 8.15
CA ILE A 244 14.22 16.10 7.40
C ILE A 244 13.23 15.31 6.52
N PHE A 245 12.08 14.96 7.06
CA PHE A 245 11.07 14.22 6.29
C PHE A 245 10.51 15.03 5.15
N LYS A 246 10.29 16.33 5.36
CA LYS A 246 9.89 17.22 4.28
C LYS A 246 10.94 17.22 3.16
N ILE A 247 12.22 17.30 3.47
CA ILE A 247 13.30 17.23 2.48
C ILE A 247 13.25 15.90 1.72
N ILE A 248 13.07 14.77 2.41
CA ILE A 248 12.96 13.45 1.79
C ILE A 248 11.74 13.41 0.85
N ALA A 249 10.59 13.83 1.34
CA ALA A 249 9.34 13.83 0.57
C ALA A 249 9.42 14.74 -0.67
N ASP A 250 9.89 15.97 -0.50
CA ASP A 250 10.02 16.96 -1.58
C ASP A 250 11.07 16.55 -2.63
N SER A 251 12.05 15.72 -2.24
CA SER A 251 13.09 15.20 -3.15
C SER A 251 12.63 14.05 -4.03
N ARG A 252 11.47 13.44 -3.73
CA ARG A 252 10.94 12.32 -4.49
C ARG A 252 10.68 12.73 -5.95
N LYS A 253 11.15 11.89 -6.86
CA LYS A 253 10.91 12.01 -8.30
C LYS A 253 10.50 10.65 -8.84
N ASP A 254 9.24 10.54 -9.21
CA ASP A 254 8.73 9.35 -9.87
C ASP A 254 9.18 9.34 -11.34
N ASN A 255 9.47 8.15 -11.86
CA ASN A 255 9.81 7.98 -13.28
C ASN A 255 8.54 7.94 -14.11
N PRO A 256 8.26 8.95 -14.96
CA PRO A 256 7.03 9.00 -15.74
C PRO A 256 6.92 7.86 -16.75
N VAL A 257 8.05 7.35 -17.27
CA VAL A 257 8.06 6.22 -18.21
C VAL A 257 7.63 4.94 -17.51
N TRP A 258 8.09 4.74 -16.27
CA TRP A 258 7.67 3.59 -15.47
C TRP A 258 6.16 3.65 -15.17
N ALA A 259 5.67 4.80 -14.72
CA ALA A 259 4.24 5.00 -14.44
C ALA A 259 3.37 4.79 -15.70
N GLU A 260 3.79 5.34 -16.84
CA GLU A 260 3.11 5.16 -18.12
C GLU A 260 3.06 3.68 -18.54
N ASN A 261 4.16 2.94 -18.37
CA ASN A 261 4.21 1.52 -18.72
C ASN A 261 3.33 0.67 -17.78
N CYS A 262 3.21 1.00 -16.50
CA CYS A 262 2.22 0.37 -15.61
C CYS A 262 0.79 0.59 -16.13
N ILE A 263 0.44 1.80 -16.57
CA ILE A 263 -0.88 2.12 -17.13
C ILE A 263 -1.09 1.35 -18.45
N LYS A 264 -0.10 1.32 -19.34
CA LYS A 264 -0.17 0.59 -20.62
C LYS A 264 -0.40 -0.90 -20.41
N LEU A 265 0.35 -1.50 -19.48
CA LEU A 265 0.19 -2.92 -19.12
C LEU A 265 -1.23 -3.18 -18.62
N SER A 266 -1.69 -2.40 -17.65
CA SER A 266 -3.02 -2.53 -17.07
C SER A 266 -4.11 -2.38 -18.14
N ALA A 267 -4.01 -1.36 -19.00
CA ALA A 267 -4.99 -1.12 -20.06
C ALA A 267 -5.00 -2.25 -21.11
N THR A 268 -3.82 -2.76 -21.48
CA THR A 268 -3.70 -3.87 -22.45
C THR A 268 -4.34 -5.15 -21.91
N VAL A 269 -4.00 -5.52 -20.68
CA VAL A 269 -4.55 -6.72 -20.04
C VAL A 269 -6.07 -6.59 -19.87
N THR A 270 -6.57 -5.44 -19.42
CA THR A 270 -8.01 -5.19 -19.29
C THR A 270 -8.72 -5.30 -20.64
N ARG A 271 -8.16 -4.72 -21.71
CA ARG A 271 -8.71 -4.83 -23.07
C ARG A 271 -8.81 -6.28 -23.53
N ASP A 272 -7.77 -7.06 -23.31
CA ASP A 272 -7.71 -8.45 -23.75
C ASP A 272 -8.65 -9.34 -22.92
N GLN A 273 -8.82 -9.08 -21.62
CA GLN A 273 -9.83 -9.71 -20.78
C GLN A 273 -11.24 -9.42 -21.22
N LEU A 274 -11.55 -8.16 -21.56
CA LEU A 274 -12.86 -7.78 -22.07
C LEU A 274 -13.18 -8.51 -23.40
N ARG A 275 -12.16 -8.70 -24.26
CA ARG A 275 -12.31 -9.50 -25.48
C ARG A 275 -12.60 -10.97 -25.18
N GLN A 276 -11.86 -11.57 -24.23
CA GLN A 276 -12.09 -12.96 -23.81
C GLN A 276 -13.46 -13.13 -23.16
N GLN A 277 -13.87 -12.24 -22.27
CA GLN A 277 -15.20 -12.26 -21.66
C GLN A 277 -16.32 -12.16 -22.70
N ARG A 278 -16.19 -11.27 -23.68
CA ARG A 278 -17.14 -11.20 -24.80
C ARG A 278 -17.20 -12.50 -25.61
N ALA A 279 -16.05 -13.11 -25.86
CA ALA A 279 -16.00 -14.39 -26.56
C ALA A 279 -16.64 -15.52 -25.74
N ILE A 280 -16.41 -15.55 -24.43
CA ILE A 280 -17.06 -16.48 -23.49
C ILE A 280 -18.56 -16.23 -23.43
N PHE A 281 -18.97 -14.96 -23.29
CA PHE A 281 -20.39 -14.58 -23.26
C PHE A 281 -21.11 -14.99 -24.55
N ASN A 282 -20.50 -14.75 -25.73
CA ASN A 282 -21.04 -15.17 -27.00
C ASN A 282 -21.14 -16.70 -27.11
N ARG A 283 -20.15 -17.44 -26.55
CA ARG A 283 -20.22 -18.92 -26.46
C ARG A 283 -21.29 -19.37 -25.46
N MET A 284 -21.44 -18.69 -24.32
CA MET A 284 -22.48 -18.98 -23.32
C MET A 284 -23.89 -18.76 -23.85
N GLN A 285 -24.12 -17.71 -24.67
CA GLN A 285 -25.39 -17.55 -25.39
C GLN A 285 -25.70 -18.70 -26.34
N GLN A 286 -24.66 -19.33 -26.92
CA GLN A 286 -24.82 -20.52 -27.74
C GLN A 286 -25.04 -21.81 -26.91
N ILE A 287 -24.60 -21.84 -25.64
CA ILE A 287 -24.66 -23.02 -24.75
C ILE A 287 -25.81 -22.92 -23.73
N SER A 288 -26.72 -21.97 -23.87
CA SER A 288 -27.82 -21.64 -22.93
C SER A 288 -28.74 -22.79 -22.49
N LYS A 289 -28.27 -24.06 -22.43
CA LYS A 289 -28.98 -25.23 -21.96
C LYS A 289 -28.48 -25.86 -20.65
N THR A 290 -27.42 -25.35 -20.02
CA THR A 290 -26.89 -25.96 -18.77
C THR A 290 -26.62 -24.91 -17.68
N GLN A 291 -27.68 -24.33 -17.19
CA GLN A 291 -27.63 -23.23 -16.17
C GLN A 291 -27.27 -23.71 -14.75
N SER A 292 -27.33 -25.01 -14.46
CA SER A 292 -27.10 -25.55 -13.12
C SER A 292 -25.61 -25.77 -12.77
N GLU A 293 -24.80 -26.23 -13.72
CA GLU A 293 -23.37 -26.55 -13.45
C GLU A 293 -22.47 -25.33 -13.34
N ILE A 294 -22.90 -24.19 -13.89
CA ILE A 294 -22.13 -22.93 -13.87
C ILE A 294 -22.20 -22.27 -12.49
N SER A 295 -23.31 -22.38 -11.81
CA SER A 295 -23.51 -21.81 -10.46
C SER A 295 -22.58 -22.44 -9.42
N ASP A 296 -22.38 -23.75 -9.50
CA ASP A 296 -21.53 -24.48 -8.55
C ASP A 296 -20.04 -24.19 -8.75
N MET A 297 -19.59 -24.06 -10.00
CA MET A 297 -18.22 -23.66 -10.33
C MET A 297 -17.91 -22.23 -9.92
N ILE A 298 -18.87 -21.32 -10.01
CA ILE A 298 -18.72 -19.92 -9.57
C ILE A 298 -18.60 -19.87 -8.04
N MET A 299 -19.39 -20.63 -7.32
CA MET A 299 -19.37 -20.67 -5.86
C MET A 299 -18.06 -21.28 -5.32
N ASP A 300 -17.57 -22.37 -5.90
CA ASP A 300 -16.29 -23.01 -5.53
C ASP A 300 -15.10 -22.10 -5.81
N SER A 301 -15.13 -21.40 -6.96
CA SER A 301 -14.14 -20.39 -7.30
C SER A 301 -14.15 -19.18 -6.33
N TYR A 302 -15.32 -18.79 -5.83
CA TYR A 302 -15.49 -17.72 -4.84
C TYR A 302 -14.87 -18.08 -3.50
N GLN A 303 -15.16 -19.28 -2.97
CA GLN A 303 -14.61 -19.74 -1.70
C GLN A 303 -13.08 -19.85 -1.72
N LYS A 304 -12.51 -20.41 -2.79
CA LYS A 304 -11.06 -20.53 -2.94
C LYS A 304 -10.35 -19.18 -3.04
N ARG A 305 -11.01 -18.16 -3.61
CA ARG A 305 -10.45 -16.81 -3.74
C ARG A 305 -10.62 -15.97 -2.49
N SER A 306 -11.71 -16.13 -1.75
CA SER A 306 -11.87 -15.47 -0.44
C SER A 306 -10.74 -15.88 0.52
N GLN A 307 -10.38 -17.16 0.56
CA GLN A 307 -9.26 -17.67 1.36
C GLN A 307 -7.89 -17.17 0.87
N ALA A 308 -7.75 -16.86 -0.43
CA ALA A 308 -6.54 -16.23 -0.96
C ALA A 308 -6.45 -14.74 -0.57
N TYR A 309 -7.60 -14.07 -0.47
CA TYR A 309 -7.66 -12.69 0.01
C TYR A 309 -7.25 -12.55 1.47
N ASP A 310 -7.77 -13.41 2.35
CA ASP A 310 -7.40 -13.37 3.76
C ASP A 310 -5.89 -13.55 3.91
N ARG A 311 -5.28 -14.47 3.15
CA ARG A 311 -3.82 -14.66 3.11
C ARG A 311 -3.05 -13.45 2.57
N ILE A 312 -3.59 -12.77 1.54
CA ILE A 312 -2.97 -11.56 1.00
C ILE A 312 -3.03 -10.41 2.02
N PHE A 313 -4.15 -10.27 2.73
CA PHE A 313 -4.30 -9.28 3.79
C PHE A 313 -3.38 -9.57 4.99
N ASP A 314 -3.23 -10.83 5.37
CA ASP A 314 -2.33 -11.24 6.45
C ASP A 314 -0.87 -10.95 6.06
N ASN A 315 -0.43 -11.38 4.88
CA ASN A 315 0.91 -11.12 4.36
C ASN A 315 1.20 -9.60 4.22
N TYR A 316 0.19 -8.83 3.88
CA TYR A 316 0.26 -7.39 3.75
C TYR A 316 0.42 -6.71 5.12
N SER A 317 -0.36 -7.15 6.09
CA SER A 317 -0.25 -6.72 7.48
C SER A 317 1.11 -7.08 8.08
N GLU A 318 1.60 -8.30 7.82
CA GLU A 318 2.92 -8.75 8.24
C GLU A 318 4.03 -7.89 7.62
N ALA A 319 3.96 -7.62 6.30
CA ALA A 319 4.95 -6.79 5.60
C ALA A 319 5.02 -5.36 6.13
N ILE A 320 3.88 -4.78 6.50
CA ILE A 320 3.81 -3.42 7.07
C ILE A 320 4.34 -3.38 8.50
N ARG A 321 4.01 -4.37 9.31
CA ARG A 321 4.50 -4.49 10.69
C ARG A 321 5.97 -4.90 10.73
N GLY A 322 6.56 -5.30 9.59
CA GLY A 322 7.93 -5.76 9.50
C GLY A 322 8.13 -7.09 10.22
N VAL A 323 7.13 -7.97 10.17
CA VAL A 323 7.15 -9.29 10.79
C VAL A 323 6.92 -10.39 9.76
N ASP A 324 7.40 -11.59 10.07
CA ASP A 324 7.13 -12.83 9.37
C ASP A 324 6.45 -13.79 10.33
N SER A 325 5.47 -14.54 9.86
CA SER A 325 4.81 -15.59 10.64
C SER A 325 5.56 -16.91 10.59
N TYR A 326 5.74 -17.50 11.76
CA TYR A 326 6.36 -18.81 11.94
C TYR A 326 5.44 -19.74 12.73
N VAL A 327 5.56 -21.04 12.51
CA VAL A 327 4.94 -22.06 13.34
C VAL A 327 5.95 -22.50 14.40
N ASP A 328 5.60 -22.32 15.66
CA ASP A 328 6.34 -22.87 16.81
C ASP A 328 6.02 -24.38 16.90
N PRO A 329 7.00 -25.25 16.59
CA PRO A 329 6.78 -26.71 16.55
C PRO A 329 6.60 -27.32 17.93
N ILE A 330 7.03 -26.62 18.98
CA ILE A 330 6.96 -27.12 20.37
C ILE A 330 5.58 -26.84 20.97
N ASN A 331 5.03 -25.63 20.73
CA ASN A 331 3.79 -25.19 21.34
C ASN A 331 2.59 -25.21 20.37
N ASP A 332 2.79 -25.65 19.12
CA ASP A 332 1.80 -25.69 18.04
C ASP A 332 1.01 -24.35 17.90
N ARG A 333 1.74 -23.24 17.86
CA ARG A 333 1.14 -21.91 17.75
C ARG A 333 1.84 -21.05 16.71
N LYS A 334 1.08 -20.12 16.14
CA LYS A 334 1.61 -19.10 15.21
C LYS A 334 2.29 -17.99 16.02
N ILE A 335 3.51 -17.64 15.63
CA ILE A 335 4.34 -16.58 16.23
C ILE A 335 4.78 -15.62 15.15
N GLU A 336 4.75 -14.33 15.45
CA GLU A 336 5.27 -13.29 14.59
C GLU A 336 6.64 -12.83 15.08
N LEU A 337 7.65 -12.92 14.21
CA LEU A 337 9.02 -12.48 14.50
C LEU A 337 9.45 -11.40 13.49
N PRO A 338 10.39 -10.51 13.84
CA PRO A 338 10.87 -9.48 12.91
C PRO A 338 11.31 -10.05 11.57
N THR A 339 10.88 -9.42 10.47
CA THR A 339 11.27 -9.82 9.11
C THR A 339 12.72 -9.50 8.82
N GLY A 340 13.31 -10.19 7.83
CA GLY A 340 14.67 -9.98 7.34
C GLY A 340 15.68 -11.01 7.83
N TYR A 341 15.20 -12.08 8.45
CA TYR A 341 15.99 -13.20 8.91
C TYR A 341 15.58 -14.47 8.18
N ASP A 342 16.58 -15.26 7.77
CA ASP A 342 16.34 -16.50 7.00
C ASP A 342 16.00 -17.70 7.88
N ASN A 343 16.38 -17.64 9.15
CA ASN A 343 16.23 -18.73 10.10
C ASN A 343 15.61 -18.24 11.41
N ALA A 344 14.68 -19.04 11.95
CA ALA A 344 14.09 -18.85 13.27
C ALA A 344 14.11 -20.18 14.03
N TRP A 345 14.36 -20.11 15.33
CA TRP A 345 14.48 -21.24 16.24
C TRP A 345 13.71 -20.95 17.52
N THR A 346 13.18 -22.00 18.16
CA THR A 346 12.51 -21.91 19.47
C THR A 346 13.00 -23.03 20.39
N ASN A 347 13.02 -22.75 21.69
CA ASN A 347 13.16 -23.75 22.75
C ASN A 347 11.84 -23.95 23.52
N GLY A 348 10.73 -23.42 23.01
CA GLY A 348 9.40 -23.42 23.63
C GLY A 348 9.11 -22.21 24.52
N SER A 349 10.12 -21.48 24.96
CA SER A 349 10.03 -20.27 25.78
C SER A 349 10.61 -19.05 25.09
N ASP A 350 11.75 -19.21 24.43
CA ASP A 350 12.49 -18.14 23.77
C ASP A 350 12.59 -18.39 22.26
N TYR A 351 12.91 -17.32 21.54
CA TYR A 351 13.05 -17.32 20.08
C TYR A 351 14.39 -16.72 19.67
N ILE A 352 15.06 -17.35 18.71
CA ILE A 352 16.29 -16.86 18.09
C ILE A 352 16.02 -16.70 16.59
N ILE A 353 16.40 -15.56 16.03
CA ILE A 353 16.34 -15.27 14.59
C ILE A 353 17.76 -14.97 14.08
N SER A 354 18.09 -15.46 12.89
CA SER A 354 19.41 -15.26 12.28
C SER A 354 19.31 -15.21 10.74
N ASP A 355 20.12 -14.35 10.15
CA ASP A 355 20.36 -14.26 8.71
C ASP A 355 21.56 -15.12 8.25
N ASP A 356 22.31 -15.72 9.20
CA ASP A 356 23.39 -16.66 8.91
C ASP A 356 22.82 -18.05 8.61
N ALA A 357 22.98 -18.51 7.38
CA ALA A 357 22.54 -19.83 6.95
C ALA A 357 23.24 -20.99 7.67
N GLY A 358 24.44 -20.75 8.22
CA GLY A 358 25.21 -21.72 8.98
C GLY A 358 24.91 -21.72 10.49
N PHE A 359 24.12 -20.78 10.97
CA PHE A 359 23.83 -20.65 12.40
C PHE A 359 22.98 -21.83 12.91
N ASN A 360 23.50 -22.50 13.96
CA ASN A 360 22.77 -23.53 14.68
C ASN A 360 22.87 -23.26 16.20
N PRO A 361 21.80 -22.84 16.86
CA PRO A 361 21.84 -22.48 18.28
C PRO A 361 22.06 -23.68 19.22
N ASN A 362 22.01 -24.91 18.70
CA ASN A 362 22.32 -26.10 19.49
C ASN A 362 23.84 -26.33 19.66
N ILE A 363 24.67 -25.63 18.87
CA ILE A 363 26.11 -25.75 18.99
C ILE A 363 26.59 -24.96 20.22
N GLY A 364 27.07 -25.68 21.25
CA GLY A 364 27.53 -25.06 22.51
C GLY A 364 26.41 -24.67 23.48
N SER A 365 25.17 -25.01 23.21
CA SER A 365 24.02 -24.74 24.08
C SER A 365 23.68 -25.99 24.92
N THR A 366 23.20 -25.74 26.13
CA THR A 366 22.60 -26.79 26.98
C THR A 366 21.05 -26.89 26.75
N GLN A 367 20.49 -26.01 25.94
CA GLN A 367 19.07 -25.98 25.58
C GLN A 367 18.90 -26.64 24.23
N ASN A 368 17.74 -27.30 24.02
CA ASN A 368 17.35 -27.85 22.73
C ASN A 368 16.52 -26.84 21.94
N TRP A 369 17.01 -26.46 20.78
CA TRP A 369 16.36 -25.52 19.89
C TRP A 369 15.84 -26.23 18.66
N GLU A 370 14.55 -26.03 18.35
CA GLU A 370 13.91 -26.54 17.16
C GLU A 370 13.75 -25.43 16.12
N ARG A 371 14.00 -25.78 14.86
CA ARG A 371 13.85 -24.84 13.76
C ARG A 371 12.38 -24.62 13.45
N MET A 372 11.99 -23.37 13.36
CA MET A 372 10.63 -22.95 13.03
C MET A 372 10.47 -22.81 11.52
N ASN A 373 9.30 -23.20 11.01
CA ASN A 373 8.96 -23.04 9.60
C ASN A 373 8.18 -21.73 9.40
N ARG A 374 8.66 -20.94 8.42
CA ARG A 374 7.96 -19.72 8.01
C ARG A 374 6.71 -20.10 7.23
N GLN A 375 5.57 -19.56 7.64
CA GLN A 375 4.33 -19.65 6.86
C GLN A 375 4.39 -18.63 5.71
N ARG A 376 4.18 -19.11 4.51
CA ARG A 376 4.08 -18.29 3.29
C ARG A 376 2.64 -18.19 2.81
#